data_7f849a4610a319bb98a6f1631b25b274
#
_entry.id   7f849a4610a319bb98a6f1631b25b274
#
_cell.length_a   1.000
_cell.length_b   1.000
_cell.length_c   1.000
_cell.angle_alpha   90.00
_cell.angle_beta   90.00
_cell.angle_gamma   90.00
#
_symmetry.space_group_name_H-M   'P 1'
#
loop_
_entity.id
_entity.type
_entity.pdbx_description
1 polymer ?
#
loop_
_entity_poly.entity_id
_entity_poly.type
_entity_poly.pdbx_seq_one_letter_code
_entity_poly.pdbx_strand_id
1 'polypeptide(L)'
;MSMVEQTPGKIQVRDLNFYYGKFHALKNINLDIAKNQVTAFIGPSGCGKSTLLRTFNKMYELYPEQRAEGEILLDGDNILTNTQDIALLRAKVGMVFQKPTPFPMSIYDNIAFGVRLFEKLSRADMDERVQWALTKAALWNESKDKLHQSGYSLSGGQQQRLCIARGIAIRPEVLLLDEPCSALDPISTGRIEELITELKQ
;
A
#
# COMPACT_ATOMS: atom_id res chain seq x y z
N MET A 1 15.84 -11.76 -35.45
CA MET A 1 16.05 -10.98 -34.23
C MET A 1 14.65 -10.57 -33.76
N SER A 2 14.02 -11.39 -32.91
CA SER A 2 12.68 -11.11 -32.40
C SER A 2 12.78 -9.98 -31.40
N MET A 3 12.15 -8.83 -31.68
CA MET A 3 11.89 -7.81 -30.64
C MET A 3 11.01 -8.48 -29.60
N VAL A 4 11.56 -8.66 -28.40
CA VAL A 4 10.75 -8.93 -27.22
C VAL A 4 9.98 -7.64 -26.98
N GLU A 5 8.68 -7.62 -27.26
CA GLU A 5 7.79 -6.56 -26.82
C GLU A 5 7.92 -6.47 -25.29
N GLN A 6 8.60 -5.46 -24.79
CA GLN A 6 8.64 -5.16 -23.38
C GLN A 6 7.23 -4.72 -22.99
N THR A 7 6.51 -5.59 -22.31
CA THR A 7 5.24 -5.22 -21.70
C THR A 7 5.47 -3.97 -20.84
N PRO A 8 4.77 -2.85 -21.10
CA PRO A 8 4.99 -1.63 -20.33
C PRO A 8 4.82 -1.92 -18.85
N GLY A 9 5.78 -1.46 -18.04
CA GLY A 9 5.74 -1.63 -16.58
C GLY A 9 4.49 -0.98 -15.97
N LYS A 10 4.01 -1.50 -14.85
CA LYS A 10 2.92 -0.89 -14.09
C LYS A 10 3.34 0.49 -13.57
N ILE A 11 4.57 0.58 -13.03
CA ILE A 11 5.19 1.85 -12.65
C ILE A 11 6.54 1.95 -13.35
N GLN A 12 6.80 3.10 -13.96
CA GLN A 12 8.09 3.41 -14.55
C GLN A 12 8.62 4.69 -13.91
N VAL A 13 9.84 4.64 -13.42
CA VAL A 13 10.52 5.78 -12.78
C VAL A 13 11.68 6.22 -13.65
N ARG A 14 11.75 7.51 -13.94
CA ARG A 14 12.81 8.11 -14.78
C ARG A 14 13.37 9.35 -14.09
N ASP A 15 14.68 9.33 -13.89
CA ASP A 15 15.48 10.43 -13.34
C ASP A 15 14.88 11.01 -12.04
N LEU A 16 14.28 10.16 -11.20
CA LEU A 16 13.63 10.60 -9.99
C LEU A 16 14.65 11.10 -8.96
N ASN A 17 14.47 12.34 -8.56
CA ASN A 17 15.19 12.99 -7.49
C ASN A 17 14.20 13.36 -6.39
N PHE A 18 14.58 13.16 -5.13
CA PHE A 18 13.72 13.49 -3.99
C PHE A 18 14.49 14.27 -2.93
N TYR A 19 13.82 15.26 -2.35
CA TYR A 19 14.42 16.17 -1.40
C TYR A 19 13.60 16.32 -0.13
N TYR A 20 14.29 16.32 1.01
CA TYR A 20 13.78 16.80 2.30
C TYR A 20 14.37 18.20 2.53
N GLY A 21 13.61 19.26 2.24
CA GLY A 21 14.15 20.62 2.24
C GLY A 21 15.35 20.73 1.28
N LYS A 22 16.54 20.97 1.84
CA LYS A 22 17.80 21.05 1.09
C LYS A 22 18.52 19.70 0.93
N PHE A 23 18.11 18.67 1.68
CA PHE A 23 18.77 17.36 1.64
C PHE A 23 18.29 16.54 0.45
N HIS A 24 19.21 16.19 -0.46
CA HIS A 24 18.94 15.35 -1.64
C HIS A 24 18.99 13.88 -1.26
N ALA A 25 17.83 13.28 -0.99
CA ALA A 25 17.69 11.95 -0.43
C ALA A 25 17.68 10.83 -1.48
N LEU A 26 16.99 11.01 -2.61
CA LEU A 26 17.03 10.07 -3.74
C LEU A 26 17.67 10.81 -4.93
N LYS A 27 18.60 10.12 -5.61
CA LYS A 27 19.41 10.72 -6.67
C LYS A 27 19.30 9.91 -7.95
N ASN A 28 18.66 10.49 -8.96
CA ASN A 28 18.58 9.94 -10.31
C ASN A 28 18.13 8.47 -10.34
N ILE A 29 17.01 8.16 -9.65
CA ILE A 29 16.48 6.80 -9.58
C ILE A 29 15.77 6.48 -10.88
N ASN A 30 16.14 5.35 -11.47
CA ASN A 30 15.55 4.79 -12.68
C ASN A 30 15.18 3.32 -12.41
N LEU A 31 13.90 2.95 -12.57
CA LEU A 31 13.45 1.57 -12.39
C LEU A 31 12.11 1.33 -13.08
N ASP A 32 11.83 0.07 -13.38
CA ASP A 32 10.55 -0.39 -13.91
C ASP A 32 9.97 -1.47 -12.99
N ILE A 33 8.69 -1.34 -12.64
CA ILE A 33 7.93 -2.29 -11.85
C ILE A 33 6.89 -2.94 -12.75
N ALA A 34 6.98 -4.23 -12.94
CA ALA A 34 6.08 -4.98 -13.81
C ALA A 34 4.69 -5.14 -13.20
N LYS A 35 3.67 -5.32 -14.07
CA LYS A 35 2.30 -5.65 -13.64
C LYS A 35 2.24 -7.04 -13.02
N ASN A 36 1.32 -7.23 -12.06
CA ASN A 36 1.02 -8.52 -11.45
C ASN A 36 2.25 -9.26 -10.88
N GLN A 37 3.21 -8.50 -10.37
CA GLN A 37 4.42 -9.05 -9.75
C GLN A 37 4.72 -8.37 -8.43
N VAL A 38 5.41 -9.10 -7.55
CA VAL A 38 6.00 -8.52 -6.35
C VAL A 38 7.41 -8.03 -6.67
N THR A 39 7.65 -6.76 -6.38
CA THR A 39 8.98 -6.16 -6.45
C THR A 39 9.45 -5.83 -5.03
N ALA A 40 10.56 -6.39 -4.61
CA ALA A 40 11.15 -6.13 -3.30
C ALA A 40 12.34 -5.18 -3.41
N PHE A 41 12.33 -4.12 -2.60
CA PHE A 41 13.48 -3.24 -2.43
C PHE A 41 14.31 -3.68 -1.24
N ILE A 42 15.55 -4.08 -1.47
CA ILE A 42 16.48 -4.59 -0.45
C ILE A 42 17.63 -3.59 -0.29
N GLY A 43 17.98 -3.30 0.95
CA GLY A 43 19.07 -2.39 1.26
C GLY A 43 19.11 -2.04 2.75
N PRO A 44 20.21 -1.44 3.24
CA PRO A 44 20.37 -1.07 4.64
C PRO A 44 19.30 -0.06 5.11
N SER A 45 19.14 0.06 6.43
CA SER A 45 18.28 1.10 7.00
C SER A 45 18.76 2.49 6.58
N GLY A 46 17.81 3.36 6.24
CA GLY A 46 18.10 4.73 5.81
C GLY A 46 18.55 4.91 4.35
N CYS A 47 18.65 3.86 3.53
CA CYS A 47 19.04 4.00 2.12
C CYS A 47 17.95 4.58 1.19
N GLY A 48 16.76 4.90 1.73
CA GLY A 48 15.70 5.58 0.96
C GLY A 48 14.53 4.71 0.51
N LYS A 49 14.44 3.43 0.90
CA LYS A 49 13.33 2.52 0.49
C LYS A 49 11.95 3.11 0.78
N SER A 50 11.70 3.49 2.03
CA SER A 50 10.42 4.10 2.44
C SER A 50 10.17 5.45 1.76
N THR A 51 11.23 6.22 1.50
CA THR A 51 11.13 7.48 0.75
C THR A 51 10.66 7.21 -0.67
N LEU A 52 11.25 6.23 -1.35
CA LEU A 52 10.85 5.84 -2.69
C LEU A 52 9.39 5.36 -2.73
N LEU A 53 8.98 4.48 -1.82
CA LEU A 53 7.59 4.01 -1.75
C LEU A 53 6.60 5.18 -1.62
N ARG A 54 6.90 6.16 -0.76
CA ARG A 54 6.04 7.34 -0.55
C ARG A 54 5.94 8.27 -1.75
N THR A 55 6.84 8.18 -2.73
CA THR A 55 6.72 8.96 -3.97
C THR A 55 5.63 8.40 -4.88
N PHE A 56 5.36 7.09 -4.87
CA PHE A 56 4.41 6.44 -5.77
C PHE A 56 2.94 6.79 -5.50
N ASN A 57 2.61 7.28 -4.30
CA ASN A 57 1.26 7.74 -3.94
C ASN A 57 1.24 9.19 -3.44
N LYS A 58 2.33 9.93 -3.68
CA LYS A 58 2.47 11.34 -3.32
C LYS A 58 2.23 11.63 -1.83
N MET A 59 2.57 10.67 -0.94
CA MET A 59 2.45 10.89 0.52
C MET A 59 3.34 12.03 1.01
N TYR A 60 4.42 12.35 0.29
CA TYR A 60 5.30 13.46 0.61
C TYR A 60 4.63 14.83 0.49
N GLU A 61 3.57 14.99 -0.31
CA GLU A 61 2.85 16.26 -0.45
C GLU A 61 2.13 16.70 0.84
N LEU A 62 2.02 15.82 1.83
CA LEU A 62 1.55 16.20 3.17
C LEU A 62 2.56 17.08 3.93
N TYR A 63 3.79 17.19 3.42
CA TYR A 63 4.89 17.91 4.04
C TYR A 63 5.43 18.99 3.09
N PRO A 64 5.23 20.29 3.38
CA PRO A 64 5.57 21.38 2.45
C PRO A 64 7.05 21.44 2.04
N GLU A 65 7.96 20.90 2.87
CA GLU A 65 9.39 20.91 2.60
C GLU A 65 9.88 19.73 1.74
N GLN A 66 8.97 18.82 1.37
CA GLN A 66 9.32 17.63 0.59
C GLN A 66 8.92 17.84 -0.87
N ARG A 67 9.82 17.46 -1.79
CA ARG A 67 9.55 17.53 -3.22
C ARG A 67 10.18 16.38 -3.99
N ALA A 68 9.53 15.99 -5.08
CA ALA A 68 10.00 15.03 -6.06
C ALA A 68 10.16 15.72 -7.42
N GLU A 69 11.23 15.37 -8.15
CA GLU A 69 11.52 15.85 -9.50
C GLU A 69 11.84 14.65 -10.40
N GLY A 70 11.59 14.74 -11.70
CA GLY A 70 11.71 13.63 -12.66
C GLY A 70 10.35 13.13 -13.08
N GLU A 71 10.23 11.83 -13.36
CA GLU A 71 8.97 11.22 -13.81
C GLU A 71 8.66 9.94 -13.05
N ILE A 72 7.39 9.78 -12.70
CA ILE A 72 6.82 8.52 -12.21
C ILE A 72 5.57 8.26 -13.05
N LEU A 73 5.65 7.29 -13.94
CA LEU A 73 4.55 6.90 -14.81
C LEU A 73 3.80 5.73 -14.18
N LEU A 74 2.52 5.90 -13.91
CA LEU A 74 1.58 4.84 -13.52
C LEU A 74 0.69 4.54 -14.73
N ASP A 75 0.82 3.35 -15.31
CA ASP A 75 0.17 2.98 -16.58
C ASP A 75 0.39 4.00 -17.73
N GLY A 76 1.54 4.66 -17.76
CA GLY A 76 1.91 5.67 -18.74
C GLY A 76 1.59 7.12 -18.36
N ASP A 77 0.78 7.36 -17.32
CA ASP A 77 0.45 8.71 -16.86
C ASP A 77 1.46 9.19 -15.80
N ASN A 78 2.11 10.33 -16.04
CA ASN A 78 3.05 10.90 -15.08
C ASN A 78 2.31 11.49 -13.87
N ILE A 79 2.39 10.81 -12.74
CA ILE A 79 1.70 11.21 -11.52
C ILE A 79 2.30 12.48 -10.87
N LEU A 80 3.55 12.86 -11.16
CA LEU A 80 4.18 14.04 -10.59
C LEU A 80 3.64 15.35 -11.22
N THR A 81 3.29 15.31 -12.50
CA THR A 81 2.80 16.48 -13.25
C THR A 81 1.29 16.48 -13.43
N ASN A 82 0.64 15.34 -13.22
CA ASN A 82 -0.79 15.21 -13.41
C ASN A 82 -1.55 15.96 -12.29
N THR A 83 -2.59 16.70 -12.68
CA THR A 83 -3.56 17.36 -11.78
C THR A 83 -4.63 16.41 -11.26
N GLN A 84 -4.45 15.10 -11.40
CA GLN A 84 -5.38 14.09 -10.93
C GLN A 84 -5.68 14.27 -9.44
N ASP A 85 -6.94 14.02 -9.05
CA ASP A 85 -7.34 13.99 -7.64
C ASP A 85 -6.45 13.02 -6.84
N ILE A 86 -5.77 13.55 -5.85
CA ILE A 86 -4.84 12.79 -5.02
C ILE A 86 -5.53 11.66 -4.24
N ALA A 87 -6.82 11.81 -3.93
CA ALA A 87 -7.61 10.76 -3.28
C ALA A 87 -7.80 9.57 -4.22
N LEU A 88 -8.06 9.81 -5.51
CA LEU A 88 -8.15 8.75 -6.52
C LEU A 88 -6.81 8.07 -6.77
N LEU A 89 -5.71 8.83 -6.81
CA LEU A 89 -4.37 8.24 -6.89
C LEU A 89 -4.12 7.31 -5.70
N ARG A 90 -4.43 7.73 -4.47
CA ARG A 90 -4.22 6.93 -3.25
C ARG A 90 -5.19 5.76 -3.12
N ALA A 91 -6.34 5.80 -3.78
CA ALA A 91 -7.21 4.64 -3.92
C ALA A 91 -6.60 3.58 -4.85
N LYS A 92 -5.96 4.00 -5.95
CA LYS A 92 -5.25 3.12 -6.88
C LYS A 92 -3.94 2.58 -6.31
N VAL A 93 -3.21 3.40 -5.56
CA VAL A 93 -1.90 3.07 -4.99
C VAL A 93 -1.99 3.09 -3.46
N GLY A 94 -2.48 1.98 -2.89
CA GLY A 94 -2.62 1.79 -1.46
C GLY A 94 -1.27 1.64 -0.75
N MET A 95 -1.23 2.00 0.54
CA MET A 95 0.00 1.89 1.33
C MET A 95 -0.28 1.34 2.73
N VAL A 96 0.56 0.39 3.14
CA VAL A 96 0.64 -0.13 4.50
C VAL A 96 1.96 0.30 5.12
N PHE A 97 1.89 0.96 6.26
CA PHE A 97 3.05 1.49 6.96
C PHE A 97 3.73 0.45 7.85
N GLN A 98 4.99 0.67 8.16
CA GLN A 98 5.80 -0.17 9.05
C GLN A 98 5.16 -0.33 10.44
N LYS A 99 4.67 0.78 11.03
CA LYS A 99 3.94 0.73 12.30
C LYS A 99 2.45 0.54 12.02
N PRO A 100 1.80 -0.42 12.70
CA PRO A 100 0.35 -0.54 12.60
C PRO A 100 -0.32 0.75 13.07
N THR A 101 -1.23 1.25 12.26
CA THR A 101 -2.00 2.47 12.51
C THR A 101 -3.49 2.22 12.27
N PRO A 102 -4.15 1.40 13.09
CA PRO A 102 -5.61 1.28 13.03
C PRO A 102 -6.25 2.65 13.25
N PHE A 103 -7.39 2.88 12.62
CA PHE A 103 -8.21 4.04 12.96
C PHE A 103 -8.90 3.83 14.32
N PRO A 104 -9.24 4.90 15.06
CA PRO A 104 -9.98 4.82 16.32
C PRO A 104 -11.45 4.44 16.08
N MET A 105 -11.66 3.32 15.43
CA MET A 105 -12.92 2.76 14.97
C MET A 105 -12.97 1.27 15.27
N SER A 106 -14.14 0.64 15.03
CA SER A 106 -14.29 -0.80 15.11
C SER A 106 -13.38 -1.52 14.09
N ILE A 107 -13.16 -2.82 14.28
CA ILE A 107 -12.47 -3.67 13.29
C ILE A 107 -13.19 -3.60 11.95
N TYR A 108 -14.53 -3.71 11.97
CA TYR A 108 -15.37 -3.59 10.78
C TYR A 108 -15.18 -2.24 10.08
N ASP A 109 -15.31 -1.15 10.82
CA ASP A 109 -15.25 0.19 10.24
C ASP A 109 -13.85 0.56 9.76
N ASN A 110 -12.79 0.02 10.35
CA ASN A 110 -11.44 0.17 9.80
C ASN A 110 -11.34 -0.27 8.34
N ILE A 111 -12.08 -1.31 7.96
CA ILE A 111 -12.09 -1.86 6.60
C ILE A 111 -13.12 -1.15 5.73
N ALA A 112 -14.35 -1.02 6.24
CA ALA A 112 -15.46 -0.45 5.50
C ALA A 112 -15.29 1.05 5.19
N PHE A 113 -14.52 1.79 6.00
CA PHE A 113 -14.34 3.23 5.85
C PHE A 113 -13.84 3.62 4.45
N GLY A 114 -12.73 3.03 4.01
CA GLY A 114 -12.16 3.32 2.69
C GLY A 114 -13.10 2.91 1.55
N VAL A 115 -13.75 1.76 1.68
CA VAL A 115 -14.71 1.26 0.66
C VAL A 115 -15.88 2.23 0.50
N ARG A 116 -16.45 2.74 1.61
CA ARG A 116 -17.56 3.71 1.60
C ARG A 116 -17.22 5.04 0.91
N LEU A 117 -15.94 5.42 0.86
CA LEU A 117 -15.53 6.66 0.18
C LEU A 117 -15.60 6.56 -1.35
N PHE A 118 -15.39 5.36 -1.89
CA PHE A 118 -15.23 5.16 -3.34
C PHE A 118 -16.34 4.30 -3.95
N GLU A 119 -17.03 3.48 -3.15
CA GLU A 119 -18.05 2.55 -3.63
C GLU A 119 -19.35 2.69 -2.83
N LYS A 120 -20.49 2.59 -3.53
CA LYS A 120 -21.83 2.50 -2.92
C LYS A 120 -22.27 1.04 -2.90
N LEU A 121 -21.90 0.32 -1.85
CA LEU A 121 -22.28 -1.08 -1.66
C LEU A 121 -23.53 -1.21 -0.80
N SER A 122 -24.34 -2.26 -1.04
CA SER A 122 -25.35 -2.68 -0.09
C SER A 122 -24.70 -3.14 1.22
N ARG A 123 -25.51 -3.29 2.29
CA ARG A 123 -25.00 -3.81 3.56
C ARG A 123 -24.42 -5.21 3.40
N ALA A 124 -25.10 -6.08 2.66
CA ALA A 124 -24.64 -7.45 2.42
C ALA A 124 -23.32 -7.49 1.65
N ASP A 125 -23.19 -6.70 0.57
CA ASP A 125 -21.94 -6.62 -0.21
C ASP A 125 -20.79 -6.05 0.62
N MET A 126 -21.09 -5.10 1.52
CA MET A 126 -20.08 -4.56 2.44
C MET A 126 -19.62 -5.60 3.46
N ASP A 127 -20.55 -6.38 4.02
CA ASP A 127 -20.24 -7.46 4.95
C ASP A 127 -19.37 -8.52 4.26
N GLU A 128 -19.67 -8.89 3.03
CA GLU A 128 -18.85 -9.79 2.21
C GLU A 128 -17.44 -9.19 1.92
N ARG A 129 -17.36 -7.89 1.61
CA ARG A 129 -16.09 -7.20 1.36
C ARG A 129 -15.22 -7.21 2.62
N VAL A 130 -15.79 -6.94 3.78
CA VAL A 130 -15.09 -6.95 5.07
C VAL A 130 -14.62 -8.36 5.41
N GLN A 131 -15.47 -9.36 5.25
CA GLN A 131 -15.11 -10.76 5.46
C GLN A 131 -13.97 -11.18 4.53
N TRP A 132 -14.08 -10.88 3.23
CA TRP A 132 -13.05 -11.17 2.24
C TRP A 132 -11.70 -10.57 2.63
N ALA A 133 -11.68 -9.27 2.98
CA ALA A 133 -10.44 -8.58 3.32
C ALA A 133 -9.79 -9.16 4.59
N LEU A 134 -10.58 -9.45 5.63
CA LEU A 134 -10.11 -10.09 6.86
C LEU A 134 -9.63 -11.52 6.61
N THR A 135 -10.29 -12.26 5.72
CA THR A 135 -9.88 -13.63 5.36
C THR A 135 -8.55 -13.60 4.63
N LYS A 136 -8.40 -12.71 3.63
CA LYS A 136 -7.13 -12.54 2.90
C LYS A 136 -5.98 -12.13 3.83
N ALA A 137 -6.23 -11.26 4.80
CA ALA A 137 -5.23 -10.88 5.81
C ALA A 137 -5.05 -11.93 6.94
N ALA A 138 -5.59 -13.14 6.79
CA ALA A 138 -5.58 -14.22 7.78
C ALA A 138 -6.06 -13.79 9.19
N LEU A 139 -6.98 -12.83 9.27
CA LEU A 139 -7.48 -12.25 10.51
C LEU A 139 -8.95 -12.63 10.81
N TRP A 140 -9.70 -13.15 9.84
CA TRP A 140 -11.13 -13.45 9.99
C TRP A 140 -11.43 -14.32 11.18
N ASN A 141 -10.78 -15.47 11.30
CA ASN A 141 -11.05 -16.44 12.37
C ASN A 141 -10.76 -15.90 13.77
N GLU A 142 -9.86 -14.90 13.87
CA GLU A 142 -9.48 -14.28 15.13
C GLU A 142 -10.36 -13.07 15.48
N SER A 143 -11.15 -12.56 14.53
CA SER A 143 -11.89 -11.28 14.67
C SER A 143 -13.39 -11.35 14.39
N LYS A 144 -13.91 -12.40 13.75
CA LYS A 144 -15.31 -12.51 13.31
C LYS A 144 -16.32 -12.29 14.43
N ASP A 145 -16.02 -12.72 15.66
CA ASP A 145 -16.94 -12.60 16.81
C ASP A 145 -16.81 -11.25 17.55
N LYS A 146 -15.90 -10.39 17.11
CA LYS A 146 -15.60 -9.09 17.73
C LYS A 146 -15.45 -7.93 16.74
N LEU A 147 -16.07 -8.02 15.57
CA LEU A 147 -15.97 -7.03 14.49
C LEU A 147 -16.32 -5.60 14.91
N HIS A 148 -17.21 -5.45 15.89
CA HIS A 148 -17.65 -4.14 16.40
C HIS A 148 -16.79 -3.63 17.58
N GLN A 149 -15.79 -4.39 18.04
CA GLN A 149 -14.82 -3.92 19.01
C GLN A 149 -13.78 -3.01 18.35
N SER A 150 -13.14 -2.17 19.15
CA SER A 150 -12.09 -1.27 18.69
C SER A 150 -10.94 -2.02 17.99
N GLY A 151 -10.45 -1.50 16.89
CA GLY A 151 -9.24 -2.01 16.23
C GLY A 151 -8.01 -2.01 17.13
N TYR A 152 -7.95 -1.12 18.12
CA TYR A 152 -6.87 -1.09 19.12
C TYR A 152 -6.92 -2.22 20.16
N SER A 153 -8.02 -2.97 20.25
CA SER A 153 -8.10 -4.14 21.13
C SER A 153 -7.31 -5.35 20.62
N LEU A 154 -6.84 -5.29 19.38
CA LEU A 154 -6.05 -6.32 18.73
C LEU A 154 -4.57 -6.27 19.17
N SER A 155 -3.88 -7.40 19.15
CA SER A 155 -2.42 -7.46 19.31
C SER A 155 -1.69 -6.71 18.18
N GLY A 156 -0.42 -6.36 18.37
CA GLY A 156 0.36 -5.64 17.35
C GLY A 156 0.36 -6.34 15.99
N GLY A 157 0.56 -7.66 15.96
CA GLY A 157 0.51 -8.43 14.71
C GLY A 157 -0.89 -8.50 14.10
N GLN A 158 -1.95 -8.56 14.92
CA GLN A 158 -3.33 -8.47 14.44
C GLN A 158 -3.65 -7.08 13.91
N GLN A 159 -3.17 -6.02 14.55
CA GLN A 159 -3.33 -4.64 14.07
C GLN A 159 -2.64 -4.43 12.72
N GLN A 160 -1.45 -5.00 12.51
CA GLN A 160 -0.77 -4.94 11.21
C GLN A 160 -1.58 -5.65 10.14
N ARG A 161 -2.10 -6.85 10.42
CA ARG A 161 -2.98 -7.58 9.49
C ARG A 161 -4.30 -6.82 9.24
N LEU A 162 -4.85 -6.12 10.24
CA LEU A 162 -5.99 -5.23 10.05
C LEU A 162 -5.66 -4.06 9.10
N CYS A 163 -4.48 -3.45 9.22
CA CYS A 163 -4.03 -2.39 8.31
C CYS A 163 -3.85 -2.90 6.88
N ILE A 164 -3.37 -4.14 6.71
CA ILE A 164 -3.30 -4.77 5.39
C ILE A 164 -4.70 -5.04 4.85
N ALA A 165 -5.60 -5.65 5.65
CA ALA A 165 -7.01 -5.88 5.27
C ALA A 165 -7.69 -4.58 4.81
N ARG A 166 -7.49 -3.49 5.54
CA ARG A 166 -7.95 -2.15 5.16
C ARG A 166 -7.40 -1.70 3.81
N GLY A 167 -6.10 -1.91 3.60
CA GLY A 167 -5.42 -1.52 2.35
C GLY A 167 -5.94 -2.27 1.13
N ILE A 168 -6.20 -3.57 1.25
CA ILE A 168 -6.69 -4.39 0.12
C ILE A 168 -8.21 -4.28 -0.10
N ALA A 169 -8.98 -3.82 0.91
CA ALA A 169 -10.44 -3.76 0.83
C ALA A 169 -10.95 -2.84 -0.29
N ILE A 170 -10.24 -1.79 -0.60
CA ILE A 170 -10.53 -0.86 -1.73
C ILE A 170 -10.07 -1.40 -3.08
N ARG A 171 -9.46 -2.60 -3.13
CA ARG A 171 -8.93 -3.25 -4.35
C ARG A 171 -7.98 -2.35 -5.14
N PRO A 172 -6.89 -1.88 -4.52
CA PRO A 172 -5.94 -1.01 -5.20
C PRO A 172 -5.24 -1.76 -6.35
N GLU A 173 -4.83 -1.02 -7.37
CA GLU A 173 -4.06 -1.55 -8.49
C GLU A 173 -2.58 -1.82 -8.11
N VAL A 174 -2.08 -1.10 -7.11
CA VAL A 174 -0.73 -1.24 -6.54
C VAL A 174 -0.86 -1.21 -5.02
N LEU A 175 -0.22 -2.15 -4.33
CA LEU A 175 -0.12 -2.15 -2.88
C LEU A 175 1.34 -1.95 -2.45
N LEU A 176 1.60 -0.85 -1.78
CA LEU A 176 2.90 -0.53 -1.21
C LEU A 176 2.98 -1.05 0.22
N LEU A 177 4.02 -1.82 0.52
CA LEU A 177 4.26 -2.40 1.84
C LEU A 177 5.61 -1.89 2.38
N ASP A 178 5.57 -1.00 3.37
CA ASP A 178 6.78 -0.44 3.99
C ASP A 178 7.15 -1.29 5.21
N GLU A 179 8.07 -2.24 5.04
CA GLU A 179 8.56 -3.18 6.06
C GLU A 179 7.43 -3.83 6.89
N PRO A 180 6.41 -4.47 6.28
CA PRO A 180 5.17 -4.87 6.97
C PRO A 180 5.36 -5.94 8.03
N CYS A 181 6.52 -6.61 8.06
CA CYS A 181 6.83 -7.70 8.97
C CYS A 181 7.87 -7.34 10.05
N SER A 182 8.43 -6.11 10.03
CA SER A 182 9.59 -5.75 10.86
C SER A 182 9.39 -5.86 12.38
N ALA A 183 8.15 -5.84 12.85
CA ALA A 183 7.81 -5.92 14.28
C ALA A 183 6.90 -7.11 14.61
N LEU A 184 6.88 -8.13 13.74
CA LEU A 184 5.99 -9.28 13.88
C LEU A 184 6.73 -10.53 14.36
N ASP A 185 5.99 -11.40 15.04
CA ASP A 185 6.43 -12.76 15.33
C ASP A 185 6.52 -13.61 14.05
N PRO A 186 7.29 -14.72 14.05
CA PRO A 186 7.47 -15.55 12.86
C PRO A 186 6.18 -16.10 12.26
N ILE A 187 5.16 -16.39 13.07
CA ILE A 187 3.88 -16.94 12.61
C ILE A 187 3.12 -15.86 11.84
N SER A 188 3.03 -14.64 12.41
CA SER A 188 2.40 -13.50 11.76
C SER A 188 3.13 -13.07 10.48
N THR A 189 4.46 -13.16 10.47
CA THR A 189 5.29 -12.91 9.28
C THR A 189 4.95 -13.89 8.16
N GLY A 190 4.94 -15.20 8.44
CA GLY A 190 4.60 -16.24 7.45
C GLY A 190 3.22 -16.01 6.82
N ARG A 191 2.22 -15.61 7.61
CA ARG A 191 0.87 -15.30 7.11
C ARG A 191 0.83 -14.09 6.16
N ILE A 192 1.69 -13.08 6.41
CA ILE A 192 1.79 -11.92 5.49
C ILE A 192 2.52 -12.32 4.21
N GLU A 193 3.54 -13.16 4.27
CA GLU A 193 4.26 -13.66 3.09
C GLU A 193 3.35 -14.53 2.21
N GLU A 194 2.53 -15.39 2.81
CA GLU A 194 1.48 -16.15 2.11
C GLU A 194 0.49 -15.21 1.41
N LEU A 195 -0.01 -14.21 2.12
CA LEU A 195 -0.90 -13.20 1.55
C LEU A 195 -0.27 -12.48 0.35
N ILE A 196 0.97 -11.99 0.48
CA ILE A 196 1.68 -11.32 -0.62
C ILE A 196 1.78 -12.24 -1.84
N THR A 197 1.99 -13.54 -1.61
CA THR A 197 2.04 -14.53 -2.69
C THR A 197 0.68 -14.74 -3.36
N GLU A 198 -0.42 -14.74 -2.60
CA GLU A 198 -1.78 -14.85 -3.13
C GLU A 198 -2.24 -13.60 -3.89
N LEU A 199 -1.78 -12.41 -3.51
CA LEU A 199 -2.16 -11.15 -4.16
C LEU A 199 -1.55 -10.96 -5.57
N LYS A 200 -0.64 -11.84 -6.00
CA LYS A 200 -0.09 -11.86 -7.38
C LYS A 200 -1.08 -12.33 -8.45
N GLN A 201 -2.17 -12.97 -8.04
CA GLN A 201 -3.19 -13.52 -8.94
C GLN A 201 -4.30 -12.50 -9.18
#